data_fc44d13a0b2631a5729efa36416272ad
#
_entry.id   fc44d13a0b2631a5729efa36416272ad
#
_cell.length_a   1.000
_cell.length_b   1.000
_cell.length_c   1.000
_cell.angle_alpha   90.00
_cell.angle_beta   90.00
_cell.angle_gamma   90.00
#
_symmetry.space_group_name_H-M   'P 1'
#
loop_
_entity.id
_entity.type
_entity.pdbx_description
1 polymer ?
#
loop_
_entity_poly.entity_id
_entity_poly.type
_entity_poly.pdbx_seq_one_letter_code
_entity_poly.pdbx_strand_id
1 'polypeptide(L)'
;MAAEVRTEDGCRLWAEQAGVGSPLVLCHGGPGLWDYLGPVARLLDRHVRVIRWDQRGCGRSERRGPYSVGRFVADLDAVREHLAGPRTAVLGHSWGAHLAQRYAIEHPERVSHLIYVSGTGIDAERGWHPHYERNLRRRLGPHLDRWEALGVRARTPAEERERAVLQWSADFADPDVAMSHAEDMATPWLGINGDCNRAVNAEVKQELRTSGIAARCRTLDLPVLIIDGPEDIRPRWGVDSLGRRCRTASGSASPEPATCHGSRIHATSVGPWRPSSTRRCEPASET
;
A
#
# COMPACT_ATOMS: atom_id res chain seq x y z
N MET A 1 4.92 -2.34 19.51
CA MET A 1 6.13 -3.09 19.91
C MET A 1 6.83 -3.56 18.65
N ALA A 2 8.16 -3.31 18.56
CA ALA A 2 8.97 -3.80 17.45
C ALA A 2 9.17 -5.33 17.55
N ALA A 3 9.23 -6.00 16.40
CA ALA A 3 9.42 -7.44 16.26
C ALA A 3 10.37 -7.73 15.08
N GLU A 4 11.03 -8.87 15.12
CA GLU A 4 11.76 -9.46 13.99
C GLU A 4 10.97 -10.66 13.48
N VAL A 5 10.65 -10.66 12.19
CA VAL A 5 10.01 -11.80 11.52
C VAL A 5 11.05 -12.49 10.64
N ARG A 6 11.18 -13.81 10.77
CA ARG A 6 12.04 -14.62 9.90
C ARG A 6 11.20 -15.31 8.84
N THR A 7 11.57 -15.08 7.59
CA THR A 7 10.95 -15.75 6.45
C THR A 7 11.48 -17.18 6.28
N GLU A 8 10.80 -17.98 5.46
CA GLU A 8 11.19 -19.36 5.15
C GLU A 8 12.64 -19.49 4.66
N ASP A 9 13.10 -18.54 3.84
CA ASP A 9 14.48 -18.49 3.34
C ASP A 9 15.46 -17.83 4.32
N GLY A 10 15.02 -17.53 5.55
CA GLY A 10 15.83 -17.00 6.65
C GLY A 10 16.10 -15.49 6.57
N CYS A 11 15.47 -14.73 5.67
CA CYS A 11 15.57 -13.28 5.63
C CYS A 11 14.91 -12.67 6.87
N ARG A 12 15.54 -11.65 7.46
CA ARG A 12 15.03 -10.94 8.64
C ARG A 12 14.26 -9.71 8.21
N LEU A 13 12.99 -9.66 8.61
CA LEU A 13 12.11 -8.53 8.36
C LEU A 13 11.85 -7.79 9.66
N TRP A 14 11.99 -6.48 9.61
CA TRP A 14 11.54 -5.61 10.70
C TRP A 14 10.03 -5.45 10.61
N ALA A 15 9.36 -5.55 11.75
CA ALA A 15 7.95 -5.24 11.89
C ALA A 15 7.65 -4.53 13.20
N GLU A 16 6.54 -3.82 13.26
CA GLU A 16 6.04 -3.16 14.45
C GLU A 16 4.54 -3.28 14.52
N GLN A 17 4.00 -3.47 15.73
CA GLN A 17 2.57 -3.49 15.95
C GLN A 17 2.13 -2.51 17.03
N ALA A 18 0.96 -1.92 16.83
CA ALA A 18 0.29 -1.01 17.75
C ALA A 18 -1.22 -1.22 17.74
N GLY A 19 -1.90 -0.80 18.81
CA GLY A 19 -3.34 -0.97 18.94
C GLY A 19 -3.76 -2.35 19.39
N VAL A 20 -5.08 -2.58 19.41
CA VAL A 20 -5.72 -3.82 19.84
C VAL A 20 -6.88 -4.20 18.92
N GLY A 21 -7.34 -5.44 18.97
CA GLY A 21 -8.48 -5.92 18.18
C GLY A 21 -8.06 -6.65 16.90
N SER A 22 -8.89 -6.55 15.86
CA SER A 22 -8.67 -7.23 14.59
C SER A 22 -7.39 -6.78 13.91
N PRO A 23 -6.58 -7.70 13.36
CA PRO A 23 -5.31 -7.34 12.74
C PRO A 23 -5.52 -6.67 11.39
N LEU A 24 -4.68 -5.64 11.11
CA LEU A 24 -4.55 -4.96 9.84
C LEU A 24 -3.06 -4.84 9.49
N VAL A 25 -2.63 -5.50 8.43
CA VAL A 25 -1.24 -5.39 7.94
C VAL A 25 -1.16 -4.27 6.92
N LEU A 26 -0.20 -3.35 7.10
CA LEU A 26 0.08 -2.26 6.19
C LEU A 26 1.28 -2.58 5.29
N CYS A 27 1.09 -2.46 3.97
CA CYS A 27 2.14 -2.62 2.97
C CYS A 27 2.50 -1.24 2.39
N HIS A 28 3.73 -0.79 2.67
CA HIS A 28 4.23 0.49 2.16
C HIS A 28 4.50 0.47 0.65
N GLY A 29 4.59 1.65 0.06
CA GLY A 29 4.92 1.83 -1.35
C GLY A 29 6.41 1.68 -1.66
N GLY A 30 6.78 2.07 -2.84
CA GLY A 30 8.13 1.97 -3.38
C GLY A 30 8.07 1.40 -4.79
N PRO A 31 8.53 0.15 -5.05
CA PRO A 31 9.31 -0.76 -4.19
C PRO A 31 10.71 -0.22 -3.89
N GLY A 32 11.36 -0.76 -2.86
CA GLY A 32 12.71 -0.34 -2.49
C GLY A 32 12.79 0.79 -1.46
N LEU A 33 11.62 1.30 -0.99
CA LEU A 33 11.52 2.25 0.13
C LEU A 33 11.37 1.50 1.46
N TRP A 34 11.19 2.24 2.53
CA TRP A 34 10.89 1.73 3.87
C TRP A 34 9.44 2.04 4.26
N ASP A 35 9.02 1.57 5.41
CA ASP A 35 7.71 1.88 5.95
C ASP A 35 7.62 3.34 6.42
N TYR A 36 6.80 4.11 5.72
CA TYR A 36 6.43 5.49 6.01
C TYR A 36 4.97 5.62 6.46
N LEU A 37 4.26 4.50 6.66
CA LEU A 37 2.84 4.50 7.01
C LEU A 37 2.58 4.72 8.50
N GLY A 38 3.59 5.15 9.27
CA GLY A 38 3.45 5.49 10.68
C GLY A 38 2.31 6.46 11.00
N PRO A 39 2.14 7.58 10.26
CA PRO A 39 1.02 8.48 10.44
C PRO A 39 -0.34 7.81 10.24
N VAL A 40 -0.48 6.97 9.21
CA VAL A 40 -1.70 6.19 8.95
C VAL A 40 -1.98 5.21 10.09
N ALA A 41 -0.94 4.52 10.57
CA ALA A 41 -1.07 3.61 11.70
C ALA A 41 -1.61 4.30 12.96
N ARG A 42 -1.13 5.49 13.31
CA ARG A 42 -1.62 6.29 14.45
C ARG A 42 -3.07 6.74 14.33
N LEU A 43 -3.62 6.83 13.11
CA LEU A 43 -5.04 7.11 12.92
C LEU A 43 -5.91 5.87 13.18
N LEU A 44 -5.35 4.68 12.99
CA LEU A 44 -6.08 3.42 12.98
C LEU A 44 -5.91 2.60 14.28
N ASP A 45 -4.81 2.78 15.02
CA ASP A 45 -4.41 1.93 16.15
C ASP A 45 -5.37 1.95 17.35
N ARG A 46 -6.23 2.98 17.43
CA ARG A 46 -7.31 3.02 18.42
C ARG A 46 -8.53 2.14 18.07
N HIS A 47 -8.58 1.64 16.83
CA HIS A 47 -9.72 0.87 16.32
C HIS A 47 -9.35 -0.57 15.96
N VAL A 48 -8.10 -0.77 15.51
CA VAL A 48 -7.60 -2.07 15.05
C VAL A 48 -6.16 -2.26 15.52
N ARG A 49 -5.69 -3.50 15.52
CA ARG A 49 -4.28 -3.82 15.76
C ARG A 49 -3.53 -3.69 14.44
N VAL A 50 -2.81 -2.59 14.29
CA VAL A 50 -2.04 -2.26 13.10
C VAL A 50 -0.67 -2.94 13.15
N ILE A 51 -0.28 -3.57 12.05
CA ILE A 51 1.02 -4.21 11.85
C ILE A 51 1.70 -3.53 10.66
N ARG A 52 2.85 -2.90 10.91
CA ARG A 52 3.72 -2.26 9.91
C ARG A 52 4.99 -3.08 9.76
N TRP A 53 5.58 -3.08 8.60
CA TRP A 53 6.82 -3.80 8.35
C TRP A 53 7.61 -3.15 7.22
N ASP A 54 8.93 -3.30 7.26
CA ASP A 54 9.79 -3.00 6.12
C ASP A 54 9.89 -4.23 5.24
N GLN A 55 9.59 -4.09 3.96
CA GLN A 55 9.70 -5.16 2.99
C GLN A 55 11.17 -5.57 2.84
N ARG A 56 11.42 -6.80 2.36
CA ARG A 56 12.80 -7.31 2.18
C ARG A 56 13.65 -6.34 1.35
N GLY A 57 14.88 -6.15 1.75
CA GLY A 57 15.80 -5.22 1.11
C GLY A 57 15.56 -3.76 1.41
N CYS A 58 14.57 -3.43 2.24
CA CYS A 58 14.08 -2.08 2.51
C CYS A 58 14.31 -1.69 3.97
N GLY A 59 14.60 -0.43 4.20
CA GLY A 59 14.63 0.16 5.56
C GLY A 59 15.48 -0.61 6.55
N ARG A 60 14.82 -1.08 7.60
CA ARG A 60 15.40 -1.84 8.74
C ARG A 60 15.46 -3.35 8.49
N SER A 61 14.78 -3.83 7.44
CA SER A 61 14.84 -5.23 7.02
C SER A 61 16.16 -5.57 6.36
N GLU A 62 16.52 -6.85 6.38
CA GLU A 62 17.76 -7.34 5.79
C GLU A 62 17.82 -7.04 4.28
N ARG A 63 18.92 -6.45 3.81
CA ARG A 63 19.18 -6.18 2.39
C ARG A 63 19.61 -7.47 1.66
N ARG A 64 18.64 -8.34 1.43
CA ARG A 64 18.85 -9.65 0.82
C ARG A 64 17.81 -9.93 -0.25
N GLY A 65 18.24 -10.28 -1.46
CA GLY A 65 17.38 -10.78 -2.53
C GLY A 65 16.95 -12.25 -2.33
N PRO A 66 16.25 -12.84 -3.28
CA PRO A 66 15.83 -12.22 -4.54
C PRO A 66 14.70 -11.21 -4.35
N TYR A 67 14.64 -10.22 -5.25
CA TYR A 67 13.57 -9.21 -5.29
C TYR A 67 12.58 -9.58 -6.38
N SER A 68 11.52 -10.30 -6.04
CA SER A 68 10.44 -10.68 -6.94
C SER A 68 9.07 -10.53 -6.27
N VAL A 69 8.03 -10.32 -7.05
CA VAL A 69 6.65 -10.18 -6.54
C VAL A 69 6.26 -11.40 -5.70
N GLY A 70 6.51 -12.61 -6.22
CA GLY A 70 6.22 -13.85 -5.49
C GLY A 70 6.95 -13.95 -4.15
N ARG A 71 8.21 -13.46 -4.08
CA ARG A 71 8.95 -13.44 -2.81
C ARG A 71 8.35 -12.44 -1.81
N PHE A 72 7.93 -11.26 -2.27
CA PHE A 72 7.25 -10.28 -1.41
C PHE A 72 5.89 -10.78 -0.92
N VAL A 73 5.17 -11.56 -1.73
CA VAL A 73 3.93 -12.24 -1.32
C VAL A 73 4.22 -13.24 -0.19
N ALA A 74 5.26 -14.06 -0.32
CA ALA A 74 5.67 -15.00 0.72
C ALA A 74 6.14 -14.29 2.01
N ASP A 75 6.84 -13.16 1.87
CA ASP A 75 7.26 -12.34 3.02
C ASP A 75 6.06 -11.74 3.76
N LEU A 76 5.07 -11.24 3.03
CA LEU A 76 3.82 -10.74 3.62
C LEU A 76 3.08 -11.86 4.36
N ASP A 77 3.09 -13.07 3.82
CA ASP A 77 2.51 -14.23 4.50
C ASP A 77 3.24 -14.58 5.79
N ALA A 78 4.57 -14.52 5.80
CA ALA A 78 5.35 -14.72 7.02
C ALA A 78 5.02 -13.66 8.09
N VAL A 79 4.87 -12.38 7.70
CA VAL A 79 4.45 -11.30 8.61
C VAL A 79 3.04 -11.57 9.15
N ARG A 80 2.09 -11.96 8.30
CA ARG A 80 0.74 -12.35 8.71
C ARG A 80 0.78 -13.50 9.72
N GLU A 81 1.49 -14.56 9.40
CA GLU A 81 1.55 -15.76 10.24
C GLU A 81 2.08 -15.47 11.64
N HIS A 82 3.18 -14.71 11.71
CA HIS A 82 3.82 -14.38 12.98
C HIS A 82 3.04 -13.38 13.83
N LEU A 83 2.39 -12.39 13.20
CA LEU A 83 1.83 -11.23 13.92
C LEU A 83 0.33 -11.07 13.80
N ALA A 84 -0.30 -11.53 12.72
CA ALA A 84 -1.73 -11.29 12.48
C ALA A 84 -2.62 -12.52 12.75
N GLY A 85 -2.08 -13.72 12.63
CA GLY A 85 -2.84 -14.97 12.78
C GLY A 85 -3.39 -15.48 11.44
N PRO A 86 -4.41 -16.36 11.44
CA PRO A 86 -4.81 -17.10 10.24
C PRO A 86 -5.40 -16.23 9.14
N ARG A 87 -6.06 -15.12 9.50
CA ARG A 87 -6.75 -14.23 8.55
C ARG A 87 -6.63 -12.77 9.00
N THR A 88 -6.34 -11.86 8.06
CA THR A 88 -6.12 -10.44 8.36
C THR A 88 -6.70 -9.53 7.28
N ALA A 89 -7.00 -8.28 7.64
CA ALA A 89 -7.16 -7.22 6.65
C ALA A 89 -5.77 -6.77 6.16
N VAL A 90 -5.66 -6.41 4.88
CA VAL A 90 -4.42 -5.93 4.29
C VAL A 90 -4.67 -4.59 3.61
N LEU A 91 -3.91 -3.57 4.02
CA LEU A 91 -3.90 -2.26 3.39
C LEU A 91 -2.58 -2.09 2.64
N GLY A 92 -2.66 -1.74 1.38
CA GLY A 92 -1.47 -1.39 0.60
C GLY A 92 -1.57 0.00 0.01
N HIS A 93 -0.44 0.73 0.03
CA HIS A 93 -0.30 2.04 -0.60
C HIS A 93 0.64 1.97 -1.80
N SER A 94 0.23 2.52 -2.95
CA SER A 94 1.05 2.58 -4.16
C SER A 94 1.51 1.18 -4.62
N TRP A 95 2.81 0.89 -4.68
CA TRP A 95 3.34 -0.47 -4.88
C TRP A 95 2.79 -1.46 -3.85
N GLY A 96 2.69 -1.06 -2.58
CA GLY A 96 2.10 -1.90 -1.55
C GLY A 96 0.65 -2.28 -1.84
N ALA A 97 -0.11 -1.46 -2.58
CA ALA A 97 -1.46 -1.80 -3.03
C ALA A 97 -1.44 -2.95 -4.05
N HIS A 98 -0.46 -2.97 -4.95
CA HIS A 98 -0.25 -4.09 -5.88
C HIS A 98 0.15 -5.37 -5.11
N LEU A 99 1.07 -5.26 -4.14
CA LEU A 99 1.47 -6.39 -3.29
C LEU A 99 0.28 -6.96 -2.51
N ALA A 100 -0.51 -6.11 -1.85
CA ALA A 100 -1.70 -6.52 -1.10
C ALA A 100 -2.74 -7.20 -2.01
N GLN A 101 -2.94 -6.68 -3.21
CA GLN A 101 -3.82 -7.27 -4.23
C GLN A 101 -3.31 -8.65 -4.68
N ARG A 102 -2.01 -8.78 -4.96
CA ARG A 102 -1.39 -10.06 -5.34
C ARG A 102 -1.54 -11.09 -4.25
N TYR A 103 -1.29 -10.68 -3.01
CA TYR A 103 -1.48 -11.54 -1.84
C TYR A 103 -2.95 -12.00 -1.70
N ALA A 104 -3.92 -11.09 -1.85
CA ALA A 104 -5.34 -11.44 -1.79
C ALA A 104 -5.78 -12.40 -2.92
N ILE A 105 -5.18 -12.27 -4.10
CA ILE A 105 -5.44 -13.18 -5.23
C ILE A 105 -4.84 -14.57 -5.00
N GLU A 106 -3.67 -14.66 -4.37
CA GLU A 106 -2.97 -15.94 -4.15
C GLU A 106 -3.45 -16.66 -2.90
N HIS A 107 -3.88 -15.91 -1.88
CA HIS A 107 -4.31 -16.41 -0.58
C HIS A 107 -5.65 -15.82 -0.13
N PRO A 108 -6.73 -15.95 -0.90
CA PRO A 108 -8.02 -15.31 -0.58
C PRO A 108 -8.59 -15.77 0.76
N GLU A 109 -8.27 -16.98 1.20
CA GLU A 109 -8.69 -17.53 2.50
C GLU A 109 -8.00 -16.85 3.69
N ARG A 110 -6.84 -16.20 3.47
CA ARG A 110 -6.02 -15.52 4.48
C ARG A 110 -6.32 -14.03 4.60
N VAL A 111 -7.07 -13.46 3.63
CA VAL A 111 -7.39 -12.04 3.58
C VAL A 111 -8.87 -11.83 3.90
N SER A 112 -9.16 -11.06 4.94
CA SER A 112 -10.52 -10.70 5.32
C SER A 112 -11.06 -9.50 4.50
N HIS A 113 -10.21 -8.50 4.27
CA HIS A 113 -10.51 -7.27 3.54
C HIS A 113 -9.26 -6.78 2.84
N LEU A 114 -9.42 -6.28 1.62
CA LEU A 114 -8.37 -5.59 0.88
C LEU A 114 -8.64 -4.09 0.86
N ILE A 115 -7.70 -3.28 1.34
CA ILE A 115 -7.74 -1.83 1.24
C ILE A 115 -6.64 -1.39 0.27
N TYR A 116 -7.05 -0.86 -0.88
CA TYR A 116 -6.19 -0.50 -2.01
C TYR A 116 -6.09 1.03 -2.10
N VAL A 117 -4.94 1.60 -1.71
CA VAL A 117 -4.76 3.05 -1.57
C VAL A 117 -3.79 3.57 -2.64
N SER A 118 -4.24 4.55 -3.44
CA SER A 118 -3.42 5.27 -4.43
C SER A 118 -2.53 4.36 -5.28
N GLY A 119 -3.06 3.22 -5.71
CA GLY A 119 -2.34 2.29 -6.57
C GLY A 119 -2.48 2.65 -8.06
N THR A 120 -1.83 1.87 -8.92
CA THR A 120 -1.80 2.12 -10.37
C THR A 120 -2.85 1.36 -11.16
N GLY A 121 -3.66 0.51 -10.49
CA GLY A 121 -4.67 -0.34 -11.11
C GLY A 121 -4.08 -1.53 -11.87
N ILE A 122 -4.89 -2.10 -12.76
CA ILE A 122 -4.58 -3.34 -13.48
C ILE A 122 -4.72 -3.23 -15.01
N ASP A 123 -4.82 -2.01 -15.52
CA ASP A 123 -4.94 -1.77 -16.97
C ASP A 123 -3.55 -1.71 -17.62
N ALA A 124 -3.15 -2.81 -18.23
CA ALA A 124 -1.86 -2.94 -18.92
C ALA A 124 -1.82 -2.19 -20.26
N GLU A 125 -2.98 -2.03 -20.92
CA GLU A 125 -3.04 -1.51 -22.30
C GLU A 125 -2.84 -0.01 -22.34
N ARG A 126 -3.44 0.71 -21.40
CA ARG A 126 -3.38 2.17 -21.35
C ARG A 126 -2.04 2.74 -20.89
N GLY A 127 -1.25 2.01 -20.11
CA GLY A 127 0.03 2.44 -19.58
C GLY A 127 -0.06 3.73 -18.76
N TRP A 128 -0.16 3.62 -17.45
CA TRP A 128 -0.32 4.77 -16.54
C TRP A 128 0.92 5.68 -16.45
N HIS A 129 2.11 5.13 -16.73
CA HIS A 129 3.39 5.78 -16.47
C HIS A 129 3.61 7.13 -17.21
N PRO A 130 3.28 7.29 -18.51
CA PRO A 130 3.43 8.59 -19.17
C PRO A 130 2.53 9.68 -18.59
N HIS A 131 1.35 9.30 -18.06
CA HIS A 131 0.45 10.24 -17.38
C HIS A 131 0.99 10.66 -16.02
N TYR A 132 1.50 9.70 -15.25
CA TYR A 132 2.18 9.95 -13.99
C TYR A 132 3.37 10.90 -14.18
N GLU A 133 4.25 10.62 -15.13
CA GLU A 133 5.44 11.44 -15.39
C GLU A 133 5.06 12.88 -15.75
N ARG A 134 4.10 13.07 -16.62
CA ARG A 134 3.60 14.41 -16.98
C ARG A 134 3.02 15.13 -15.77
N ASN A 135 2.22 14.45 -14.94
CA ASN A 135 1.63 15.04 -13.75
C ASN A 135 2.69 15.36 -12.68
N LEU A 136 3.66 14.47 -12.48
CA LEU A 136 4.82 14.68 -11.61
C LEU A 136 5.57 15.94 -12.00
N ARG A 137 5.96 16.08 -13.28
CA ARG A 137 6.68 17.25 -13.79
C ARG A 137 5.89 18.54 -13.58
N ARG A 138 4.58 18.50 -13.80
CA ARG A 138 3.72 19.67 -13.54
C ARG A 138 3.67 20.02 -12.05
N ARG A 139 3.57 19.05 -11.16
CA ARG A 139 3.50 19.24 -9.70
C ARG A 139 4.82 19.71 -9.10
N LEU A 140 5.94 19.27 -9.65
CA LEU A 140 7.25 19.74 -9.21
C LEU A 140 7.41 21.26 -9.39
N GLY A 141 6.75 21.85 -10.39
CA GLY A 141 6.75 23.31 -10.57
C GLY A 141 8.14 23.93 -10.54
N PRO A 142 8.45 24.82 -9.59
CA PRO A 142 9.75 25.48 -9.49
C PRO A 142 10.89 24.53 -9.12
N HIS A 143 10.61 23.32 -8.64
CA HIS A 143 11.61 22.31 -8.27
C HIS A 143 12.03 21.41 -9.43
N LEU A 144 11.38 21.52 -10.60
CA LEU A 144 11.58 20.61 -11.73
C LEU A 144 13.04 20.58 -12.19
N ASP A 145 13.64 21.75 -12.44
CA ASP A 145 15.01 21.84 -12.96
C ASP A 145 16.02 21.18 -12.00
N ARG A 146 15.84 21.42 -10.69
CA ARG A 146 16.71 20.79 -9.68
C ARG A 146 16.53 19.28 -9.63
N TRP A 147 15.30 18.80 -9.67
CA TRP A 147 14.99 17.37 -9.68
C TRP A 147 15.57 16.66 -10.92
N GLU A 148 15.50 17.30 -12.10
CA GLU A 148 16.07 16.80 -13.34
C GLU A 148 17.61 16.78 -13.28
N ALA A 149 18.22 17.88 -12.85
CA ALA A 149 19.68 17.97 -12.69
C ALA A 149 20.22 16.87 -11.77
N LEU A 150 19.51 16.53 -10.71
CA LEU A 150 19.83 15.40 -9.83
C LEU A 150 19.58 14.04 -10.49
N GLY A 151 18.74 13.97 -11.53
CA GLY A 151 18.36 12.74 -12.21
C GLY A 151 19.41 12.20 -13.19
N VAL A 152 20.24 13.07 -13.76
CA VAL A 152 21.13 12.76 -14.90
C VAL A 152 22.57 12.39 -14.50
N ARG A 153 22.89 12.35 -13.23
CA ARG A 153 24.24 12.05 -12.72
C ARG A 153 24.22 11.16 -11.48
N ALA A 154 25.39 10.62 -11.13
CA ALA A 154 25.59 9.98 -9.86
C ALA A 154 25.34 10.97 -8.70
N ARG A 155 24.72 10.51 -7.63
CA ARG A 155 24.33 11.31 -6.48
C ARG A 155 25.03 10.84 -5.21
N THR A 156 25.36 11.80 -4.35
CA THR A 156 25.66 11.50 -2.95
C THR A 156 24.38 11.04 -2.21
N PRO A 157 24.48 10.41 -1.04
CA PRO A 157 23.31 10.05 -0.25
C PRO A 157 22.40 11.24 0.10
N ALA A 158 22.99 12.42 0.34
CA ALA A 158 22.25 13.64 0.59
C ALA A 158 21.46 14.11 -0.62
N GLU A 159 22.08 14.06 -1.81
CA GLU A 159 21.42 14.40 -3.07
C GLU A 159 20.36 13.36 -3.49
N GLU A 160 20.55 12.08 -3.13
CA GLU A 160 19.53 11.07 -3.34
C GLU A 160 18.30 11.37 -2.48
N ARG A 161 18.51 11.71 -1.21
CA ARG A 161 17.45 12.16 -0.31
C ARG A 161 16.74 13.40 -0.84
N GLU A 162 17.51 14.44 -1.21
CA GLU A 162 16.95 15.66 -1.79
C GLU A 162 16.05 15.36 -2.99
N ARG A 163 16.54 14.59 -3.95
CA ARG A 163 15.76 14.22 -5.14
C ARG A 163 14.49 13.45 -4.80
N ALA A 164 14.54 12.57 -3.80
CA ALA A 164 13.39 11.82 -3.33
C ALA A 164 12.35 12.75 -2.66
N VAL A 165 12.76 13.66 -1.80
CA VAL A 165 11.89 14.66 -1.16
C VAL A 165 11.20 15.52 -2.21
N LEU A 166 11.95 16.05 -3.18
CA LEU A 166 11.36 16.79 -4.30
C LEU A 166 10.32 15.96 -5.05
N GLN A 167 10.61 14.70 -5.35
CA GLN A 167 9.66 13.82 -6.04
C GLN A 167 8.41 13.55 -5.22
N TRP A 168 8.58 13.26 -3.92
CA TRP A 168 7.47 12.91 -3.04
C TRP A 168 6.58 14.10 -2.71
N SER A 169 7.11 15.33 -2.74
CA SER A 169 6.28 16.52 -2.57
C SER A 169 5.14 16.60 -3.61
N ALA A 170 5.35 16.03 -4.79
CA ALA A 170 4.32 15.99 -5.83
C ALA A 170 3.14 15.03 -5.52
N ASP A 171 3.29 14.11 -4.55
CA ASP A 171 2.22 13.21 -4.12
C ASP A 171 1.20 13.90 -3.19
N PHE A 172 1.52 15.09 -2.65
CA PHE A 172 0.63 15.83 -1.76
C PHE A 172 -0.19 16.86 -2.51
N ALA A 173 -1.49 16.93 -2.22
CA ALA A 173 -2.42 17.80 -2.91
C ALA A 173 -2.20 19.28 -2.57
N ASP A 174 -1.94 19.57 -1.29
CA ASP A 174 -1.72 20.92 -0.78
C ASP A 174 -0.24 21.32 -0.94
N PRO A 175 0.09 22.29 -1.83
CA PRO A 175 1.47 22.70 -2.07
C PRO A 175 2.13 23.37 -0.86
N ASP A 176 1.37 23.98 0.05
CA ASP A 176 1.92 24.71 1.19
C ASP A 176 2.55 23.79 2.24
N VAL A 177 2.09 22.55 2.33
CA VAL A 177 2.60 21.54 3.27
C VAL A 177 3.33 20.38 2.58
N ALA A 178 3.30 20.32 1.25
CA ALA A 178 3.84 19.20 0.48
C ALA A 178 5.30 18.88 0.80
N MET A 179 6.15 19.91 0.85
CA MET A 179 7.59 19.75 1.16
C MET A 179 7.80 19.25 2.59
N SER A 180 7.07 19.78 3.56
CA SER A 180 7.16 19.34 4.96
C SER A 180 6.78 17.85 5.09
N HIS A 181 5.69 17.43 4.45
CA HIS A 181 5.28 16.03 4.48
C HIS A 181 6.27 15.11 3.76
N ALA A 182 6.87 15.56 2.65
CA ALA A 182 7.90 14.80 1.96
C ALA A 182 9.18 14.65 2.81
N GLU A 183 9.57 15.71 3.55
CA GLU A 183 10.66 15.67 4.51
C GLU A 183 10.38 14.71 5.67
N ASP A 184 9.17 14.70 6.21
CA ASP A 184 8.73 13.75 7.23
C ASP A 184 8.83 12.30 6.74
N MET A 185 8.41 12.03 5.50
CA MET A 185 8.56 10.71 4.88
C MET A 185 10.03 10.30 4.71
N ALA A 186 10.92 11.25 4.49
CA ALA A 186 12.36 11.05 4.35
C ALA A 186 13.09 11.00 5.71
N THR A 187 12.40 11.00 6.84
CA THR A 187 12.99 11.04 8.18
C THR A 187 12.51 9.88 9.05
N PRO A 188 13.41 8.98 9.50
CA PRO A 188 14.83 8.94 9.16
C PRO A 188 15.09 8.49 7.71
N TRP A 189 16.18 8.97 7.11
CA TRP A 189 16.60 8.50 5.80
C TRP A 189 17.26 7.13 5.91
N LEU A 190 16.62 6.10 5.34
CA LEU A 190 17.10 4.72 5.40
C LEU A 190 17.70 4.24 4.04
N GLY A 191 17.71 5.13 3.05
CA GLY A 191 18.26 4.86 1.72
C GLY A 191 17.33 4.04 0.82
N ILE A 192 17.31 4.37 -0.47
CA ILE A 192 16.50 3.66 -1.46
C ILE A 192 17.28 2.44 -1.97
N ASN A 193 16.60 1.28 -2.04
CA ASN A 193 17.17 0.10 -2.70
C ASN A 193 16.81 0.12 -4.20
N GLY A 194 17.71 0.69 -5.00
CA GLY A 194 17.51 0.81 -6.45
C GLY A 194 17.44 -0.52 -7.19
N ASP A 195 18.14 -1.57 -6.71
CA ASP A 195 18.10 -2.90 -7.32
C ASP A 195 16.74 -3.55 -7.10
N CYS A 196 16.22 -3.48 -5.88
CA CYS A 196 14.87 -3.89 -5.53
C CYS A 196 13.82 -3.14 -6.39
N ASN A 197 13.95 -1.81 -6.47
CA ASN A 197 13.03 -0.99 -7.25
C ASN A 197 12.99 -1.40 -8.73
N ARG A 198 14.17 -1.57 -9.36
CA ARG A 198 14.26 -1.97 -10.77
C ARG A 198 13.69 -3.37 -11.02
N ALA A 199 14.09 -4.35 -10.22
CA ALA A 199 13.69 -5.74 -10.39
C ALA A 199 12.16 -5.90 -10.28
N VAL A 200 11.58 -5.36 -9.22
CA VAL A 200 10.14 -5.49 -8.95
C VAL A 200 9.30 -4.71 -9.97
N ASN A 201 9.69 -3.48 -10.33
CA ASN A 201 8.95 -2.72 -11.35
C ASN A 201 8.99 -3.40 -12.73
N ALA A 202 10.11 -4.03 -13.10
CA ALA A 202 10.20 -4.80 -14.34
C ALA A 202 9.24 -6.01 -14.34
N GLU A 203 9.19 -6.74 -13.23
CA GLU A 203 8.30 -7.90 -13.07
C GLU A 203 6.82 -7.47 -13.09
N VAL A 204 6.44 -6.44 -12.33
CA VAL A 204 5.06 -5.90 -12.32
C VAL A 204 4.63 -5.48 -13.73
N LYS A 205 5.49 -4.80 -14.48
CA LYS A 205 5.21 -4.42 -15.87
C LYS A 205 4.94 -5.63 -16.77
N GLN A 206 5.69 -6.71 -16.57
CA GLN A 206 5.50 -7.97 -17.29
C GLN A 206 4.21 -8.66 -16.85
N GLU A 207 3.96 -8.76 -15.55
CA GLU A 207 2.76 -9.39 -15.00
C GLU A 207 1.47 -8.75 -15.51
N LEU A 208 1.39 -7.43 -15.53
CA LEU A 208 0.23 -6.71 -16.04
C LEU A 208 -0.09 -7.10 -17.50
N ARG A 209 0.93 -7.45 -18.29
CA ARG A 209 0.76 -7.84 -19.71
C ARG A 209 0.40 -9.31 -19.89
N THR A 210 0.90 -10.19 -19.03
CA THR A 210 0.91 -11.64 -19.30
C THR A 210 0.11 -12.48 -18.30
N SER A 211 -0.03 -12.03 -17.06
CA SER A 211 -0.53 -12.88 -15.96
C SER A 211 -2.05 -13.03 -15.88
N GLY A 212 -2.80 -12.34 -16.72
CA GLY A 212 -4.26 -12.33 -16.64
C GLY A 212 -4.79 -11.80 -15.29
N ILE A 213 -4.02 -10.93 -14.62
CA ILE A 213 -4.35 -10.37 -13.29
C ILE A 213 -5.77 -9.80 -13.26
N ALA A 214 -6.21 -9.19 -14.36
CA ALA A 214 -7.55 -8.67 -14.53
C ALA A 214 -8.65 -9.75 -14.46
N ALA A 215 -8.37 -10.96 -14.95
CA ALA A 215 -9.27 -12.10 -14.84
C ALA A 215 -9.31 -12.63 -13.40
N ARG A 216 -8.16 -12.75 -12.77
CA ARG A 216 -8.03 -13.20 -11.38
C ARG A 216 -8.69 -12.23 -10.38
N CYS A 217 -8.64 -10.92 -10.63
CA CYS A 217 -9.35 -9.93 -9.80
C CYS A 217 -10.88 -10.15 -9.82
N ARG A 218 -11.47 -10.65 -10.92
CA ARG A 218 -12.91 -10.95 -10.97
C ARG A 218 -13.34 -12.13 -10.11
N THR A 219 -12.41 -13.00 -9.75
CA THR A 219 -12.68 -14.16 -8.87
C THR A 219 -12.46 -13.85 -7.40
N LEU A 220 -11.99 -12.64 -7.04
CA LEU A 220 -11.88 -12.24 -5.65
C LEU A 220 -13.27 -12.11 -5.02
N ASP A 221 -13.54 -12.95 -4.04
CA ASP A 221 -14.77 -12.96 -3.26
C ASP A 221 -14.50 -12.49 -1.82
N LEU A 222 -13.99 -11.26 -1.72
CA LEU A 222 -13.75 -10.59 -0.44
C LEU A 222 -14.03 -9.08 -0.58
N PRO A 223 -14.36 -8.38 0.53
CA PRO A 223 -14.57 -6.95 0.52
C PRO A 223 -13.30 -6.19 0.07
N VAL A 224 -13.47 -5.31 -0.91
CA VAL A 224 -12.40 -4.43 -1.42
C VAL A 224 -12.80 -2.98 -1.21
N LEU A 225 -11.96 -2.21 -0.51
CA LEU A 225 -12.07 -0.76 -0.38
C LEU A 225 -10.98 -0.11 -1.22
N ILE A 226 -11.37 0.76 -2.13
CA ILE A 226 -10.45 1.54 -2.96
C ILE A 226 -10.47 2.99 -2.47
N ILE A 227 -9.29 3.54 -2.20
CA ILE A 227 -9.11 4.92 -1.76
C ILE A 227 -8.12 5.59 -2.71
N ASP A 228 -8.54 6.69 -3.33
CA ASP A 228 -7.69 7.55 -4.15
C ASP A 228 -8.06 9.02 -3.95
N GLY A 229 -7.11 9.92 -4.19
CA GLY A 229 -7.32 11.36 -4.14
C GLY A 229 -7.68 11.92 -5.52
N PRO A 230 -8.55 12.95 -5.62
CA PRO A 230 -8.85 13.60 -6.90
C PRO A 230 -7.61 14.32 -7.50
N GLU A 231 -6.65 14.66 -6.65
CA GLU A 231 -5.41 15.33 -7.01
C GLU A 231 -4.21 14.37 -7.11
N ASP A 232 -4.43 13.05 -7.02
CA ASP A 232 -3.35 12.06 -7.19
C ASP A 232 -2.68 12.23 -8.56
N ILE A 233 -1.37 12.24 -8.57
CA ILE A 233 -0.59 12.35 -9.82
C ILE A 233 -0.67 11.08 -10.67
N ARG A 234 -1.13 9.97 -10.10
CA ARG A 234 -1.47 8.74 -10.82
C ARG A 234 -2.83 8.91 -11.48
N PRO A 235 -3.00 8.45 -12.72
CA PRO A 235 -4.27 8.66 -13.41
C PRO A 235 -5.37 7.80 -12.79
N ARG A 236 -6.48 8.43 -12.44
CA ARG A 236 -7.64 7.79 -11.80
C ARG A 236 -8.19 6.59 -12.57
N TRP A 237 -8.18 6.63 -13.90
CA TRP A 237 -8.65 5.49 -14.71
C TRP A 237 -7.87 4.20 -14.44
N GLY A 238 -6.61 4.31 -13.96
CA GLY A 238 -5.83 3.17 -13.50
C GLY A 238 -6.52 2.48 -12.32
N VAL A 239 -6.86 3.23 -11.29
CA VAL A 239 -7.57 2.74 -10.10
C VAL A 239 -8.98 2.25 -10.46
N ASP A 240 -9.71 2.97 -11.31
CA ASP A 240 -11.03 2.57 -11.81
C ASP A 240 -11.00 1.21 -12.53
N SER A 241 -9.86 0.85 -13.14
CA SER A 241 -9.70 -0.45 -13.79
C SER A 241 -9.86 -1.63 -12.83
N LEU A 242 -9.43 -1.45 -11.58
CA LEU A 242 -9.63 -2.43 -10.50
C LEU A 242 -11.10 -2.43 -10.03
N GLY A 243 -11.67 -1.26 -9.78
CA GLY A 243 -13.05 -1.12 -9.27
C GLY A 243 -14.10 -1.75 -10.19
N ARG A 244 -13.89 -1.70 -11.50
CA ARG A 244 -14.79 -2.34 -12.49
C ARG A 244 -14.68 -3.87 -12.53
N ARG A 245 -13.65 -4.46 -11.97
CA ARG A 245 -13.32 -5.89 -12.12
C ARG A 245 -13.37 -6.69 -10.84
N CYS A 246 -13.23 -6.04 -9.68
CA CYS A 246 -13.50 -6.68 -8.40
C CYS A 246 -15.02 -6.78 -8.19
N ARG A 247 -15.51 -7.91 -7.69
CA ARG A 247 -16.88 -8.00 -7.17
C ARG A 247 -16.97 -7.11 -5.94
N THR A 248 -17.51 -5.92 -6.14
CA THR A 248 -17.87 -5.05 -5.03
C THR A 248 -19.18 -5.55 -4.47
N ALA A 249 -19.24 -5.78 -3.16
CA ALA A 249 -20.51 -6.05 -2.50
C ALA A 249 -21.43 -4.83 -2.71
N SER A 250 -22.43 -4.94 -3.60
CA SER A 250 -23.36 -3.86 -3.89
C SER A 250 -24.39 -3.72 -2.79
N GLY A 251 -24.22 -2.68 -1.99
CA GLY A 251 -25.24 -2.14 -1.08
C GLY A 251 -25.47 -0.68 -1.45
N SER A 252 -26.65 -0.37 -1.98
CA SER A 252 -27.05 0.99 -2.29
C SER A 252 -27.24 1.79 -1.00
N ALA A 253 -26.38 2.76 -0.74
CA ALA A 253 -26.66 3.89 0.12
C ALA A 253 -25.92 5.09 -0.46
N SER A 254 -26.67 6.05 -0.98
CA SER A 254 -26.19 7.38 -1.30
C SER A 254 -25.88 8.09 0.02
N PRO A 255 -24.65 8.49 0.31
CA PRO A 255 -24.42 9.44 1.39
C PRO A 255 -24.50 10.85 0.82
N GLU A 256 -25.27 11.71 1.47
CA GLU A 256 -25.15 13.15 1.28
C GLU A 256 -23.72 13.63 1.52
N PRO A 257 -23.27 14.70 0.86
CA PRO A 257 -21.88 15.14 0.90
C PRO A 257 -21.55 15.76 2.26
N ALA A 258 -20.83 15.00 3.08
CA ALA A 258 -20.09 15.62 4.18
C ALA A 258 -18.90 16.36 3.58
N THR A 259 -18.90 17.69 3.75
CA THR A 259 -17.81 18.58 3.39
C THR A 259 -16.58 18.30 4.23
N CYS A 260 -15.71 17.41 3.77
CA CYS A 260 -14.34 17.33 4.22
C CYS A 260 -13.43 17.67 3.04
N HIS A 261 -12.56 18.66 3.24
CA HIS A 261 -11.63 19.14 2.23
C HIS A 261 -10.73 18.00 1.72
N GLY A 262 -10.84 17.69 0.44
CA GLY A 262 -9.79 17.12 -0.37
C GLY A 262 -9.75 15.61 -0.63
N SER A 263 -10.56 14.76 0.00
CA SER A 263 -10.51 13.32 -0.26
C SER A 263 -11.91 12.73 -0.45
N ARG A 264 -12.22 12.25 -1.65
CA ARG A 264 -13.42 11.45 -1.88
C ARG A 264 -13.11 9.99 -1.63
N ILE A 265 -13.76 9.42 -0.64
CA ILE A 265 -13.77 7.98 -0.41
C ILE A 265 -14.83 7.41 -1.36
N HIS A 266 -14.41 6.65 -2.37
CA HIS A 266 -15.33 5.81 -3.13
C HIS A 266 -15.45 4.47 -2.42
N ALA A 267 -16.37 4.42 -1.42
CA ALA A 267 -16.82 3.14 -0.91
C ALA A 267 -17.76 2.54 -1.98
N THR A 268 -17.27 1.59 -2.76
CA THR A 268 -18.14 0.65 -3.42
C THR A 268 -18.65 -0.27 -2.32
N SER A 269 -19.81 0.10 -1.78
CA SER A 269 -20.64 -0.61 -0.79
C SER A 269 -19.89 -1.42 0.28
N VAL A 270 -19.57 -0.75 1.37
CA VAL A 270 -19.37 -1.43 2.65
C VAL A 270 -20.64 -1.18 3.47
N GLY A 271 -21.41 -2.24 3.75
CA GLY A 271 -22.37 -2.21 4.82
C GLY A 271 -21.65 -1.86 6.13
N PRO A 272 -22.33 -1.26 7.13
CA PRO A 272 -21.67 -0.85 8.36
C PRO A 272 -20.98 -2.06 9.00
N TRP A 273 -19.68 -1.92 9.22
CA TRP A 273 -18.89 -2.89 9.97
C TRP A 273 -19.52 -3.08 11.35
N ARG A 274 -20.12 -4.26 11.59
CA ARG A 274 -20.56 -4.67 12.93
C ARG A 274 -19.54 -5.67 13.45
N PRO A 275 -18.94 -5.42 14.62
CA PRO A 275 -18.17 -6.46 15.28
C PRO A 275 -19.11 -7.65 15.53
N SER A 276 -18.67 -8.86 15.17
CA SER A 276 -19.38 -10.09 15.49
C SER A 276 -19.55 -10.15 17.00
N SER A 277 -20.81 -10.02 17.46
CA SER A 277 -21.16 -10.22 18.86
C SER A 277 -20.74 -11.64 19.25
N THR A 278 -19.78 -11.74 20.17
CA THR A 278 -19.52 -12.97 20.92
C THR A 278 -20.83 -13.37 21.60
N ARG A 279 -21.46 -14.46 21.13
CA ARG A 279 -22.53 -15.10 21.89
C ARG A 279 -21.91 -15.58 23.20
N ARG A 280 -22.31 -14.98 24.31
CA ARG A 280 -22.10 -15.58 25.63
C ARG A 280 -22.93 -16.85 25.64
N CYS A 281 -22.31 -18.00 25.84
CA CYS A 281 -23.00 -19.19 26.28
C CYS A 281 -23.45 -18.93 27.73
N GLU A 282 -24.76 -18.82 27.95
CA GLU A 282 -25.32 -18.94 29.27
C GLU A 282 -25.30 -20.39 29.73
N PRO A 283 -24.95 -20.67 30.98
CA PRO A 283 -24.96 -22.04 31.49
C PRO A 283 -26.45 -22.50 31.64
N ALA A 284 -26.72 -23.71 31.17
CA ALA A 284 -27.98 -24.38 31.37
C ALA A 284 -28.25 -24.53 32.86
N SER A 285 -29.38 -24.00 33.35
CA SER A 285 -29.92 -24.27 34.68
C SER A 285 -30.50 -25.68 34.71
N GLU A 286 -29.93 -26.51 35.56
CA GLU A 286 -30.56 -27.77 36.00
C GLU A 286 -31.85 -27.45 36.80
N THR A 287 -32.95 -28.02 36.38
CA THR A 287 -34.04 -28.53 37.19
C THR A 287 -34.67 -29.72 36.50
#